data_932abb9f29f31e834073523931c83775
#
_entry.id   932abb9f29f31e834073523931c83775
#
_cell.length_a   1.000
_cell.length_b   1.000
_cell.length_c   1.000
_cell.angle_alpha   90.00
_cell.angle_beta   90.00
_cell.angle_gamma   90.00
#
_symmetry.space_group_name_H-M   'P 1'
#
loop_
_entity.id
_entity.type
_entity.pdbx_description
1 polymer ?
#
loop_
_entity_poly.entity_id
_entity_poly.type
_entity_poly.pdbx_seq_one_letter_code
_entity_poly.pdbx_strand_id
1 'polypeptide(L)'
;MYDNEAKFSLWCDFIERNFLQSEFNSLLENNIINGATSNPAIFKTAFASPAYKKIIETSNKRHPKDLYEILATQDIKITACKMLRNYANGDDGFVSIEVDPNLSDDTAATIEEGIRLYNLISMPNVMIKIPATKDEAMSTLMARGISVNATLIFSPDQVKNCLEAFKEGSKAYASRFIDTTMPKGVISVFVSRFDRKLDEVMAAKSLPTGQVGIMNAANIYHLIEDFGLENVRTLFASTGVKGGSLRGDYYVRELMYKNSINTAPLETIKEFIKEKAEAKNVPSKENISSFFQIIKNNEIDINVVYKDLLSDGLKQFVSAFDDIMKSL
;
A
#
# COMPACT_ATOMS: atom_id res chain seq x y z
N MET A 1 14.12 -9.38 15.49
CA MET A 1 14.54 -9.20 14.10
C MET A 1 14.69 -7.72 13.73
N TYR A 2 13.73 -6.88 13.96
CA TYR A 2 13.85 -5.42 14.00
C TYR A 2 13.35 -4.91 15.36
N ASP A 3 13.71 -3.65 15.67
CA ASP A 3 13.46 -3.09 16.99
C ASP A 3 11.98 -2.80 17.21
N ASN A 4 11.36 -3.44 18.20
CA ASN A 4 9.96 -3.23 18.56
C ASN A 4 9.71 -1.82 19.17
N GLU A 5 10.76 -1.13 19.65
CA GLU A 5 10.61 0.23 20.19
C GLU A 5 10.21 1.24 19.10
N ALA A 6 10.62 0.99 17.86
CA ALA A 6 10.25 1.85 16.73
C ALA A 6 8.79 1.71 16.29
N LYS A 7 8.05 0.68 16.74
CA LYS A 7 6.69 0.36 16.24
C LYS A 7 6.64 0.32 14.70
N PHE A 8 7.71 -0.15 14.06
CA PHE A 8 7.77 -0.39 12.64
C PHE A 8 7.01 -1.66 12.30
N SER A 9 6.27 -1.66 11.22
CA SER A 9 5.50 -2.80 10.73
C SER A 9 5.95 -3.22 9.33
N LEU A 10 6.14 -4.52 9.12
CA LEU A 10 6.42 -5.07 7.80
C LEU A 10 5.19 -5.85 7.31
N TRP A 11 4.62 -5.41 6.20
CA TRP A 11 3.49 -6.05 5.55
C TRP A 11 3.95 -6.78 4.29
N CYS A 12 3.28 -7.87 3.94
CA CYS A 12 3.58 -8.65 2.75
C CYS A 12 2.74 -8.15 1.55
N ASP A 13 3.40 -7.69 0.49
CA ASP A 13 2.76 -7.28 -0.77
C ASP A 13 2.65 -8.47 -1.73
N PHE A 14 2.06 -9.58 -1.23
CA PHE A 14 1.81 -10.80 -1.99
C PHE A 14 0.72 -11.64 -1.35
N ILE A 15 -0.26 -12.08 -2.14
CA ILE A 15 -1.35 -12.98 -1.75
C ILE A 15 -1.54 -14.01 -2.85
N GLU A 16 -1.39 -15.29 -2.50
CA GLU A 16 -1.61 -16.45 -3.38
C GLU A 16 -1.98 -17.67 -2.51
N ARG A 17 -2.88 -18.50 -2.97
CA ARG A 17 -3.53 -19.56 -2.17
C ARG A 17 -2.57 -20.57 -1.54
N ASN A 18 -1.61 -21.08 -2.31
CA ASN A 18 -0.63 -22.03 -1.78
C ASN A 18 0.35 -21.33 -0.83
N PHE A 19 0.77 -20.12 -1.15
CA PHE A 19 1.58 -19.30 -0.26
C PHE A 19 0.88 -19.06 1.08
N LEU A 20 -0.40 -18.71 1.05
CA LEU A 20 -1.19 -18.54 2.28
C LEU A 20 -1.26 -19.80 3.15
N GLN A 21 -1.21 -20.98 2.55
CA GLN A 21 -1.25 -22.25 3.28
C GLN A 21 0.13 -22.74 3.77
N SER A 22 1.20 -22.15 3.30
CA SER A 22 2.57 -22.60 3.56
C SER A 22 3.43 -21.49 4.20
N GLU A 23 4.22 -20.79 3.40
CA GLU A 23 5.25 -19.83 3.84
C GLU A 23 4.65 -18.64 4.62
N PHE A 24 3.44 -18.18 4.26
CA PHE A 24 2.75 -17.10 4.96
C PHE A 24 2.57 -17.37 6.46
N ASN A 25 2.22 -18.62 6.81
CA ASN A 25 2.09 -19.01 8.22
C ASN A 25 3.43 -18.87 8.96
N SER A 26 4.51 -19.34 8.34
CA SER A 26 5.84 -19.24 8.92
C SER A 26 6.27 -17.79 9.14
N LEU A 27 5.95 -16.89 8.19
CA LEU A 27 6.24 -15.46 8.35
C LEU A 27 5.46 -14.83 9.51
N LEU A 28 4.20 -15.23 9.72
CA LEU A 28 3.39 -14.78 10.86
C LEU A 28 3.89 -15.33 12.19
N GLU A 29 4.10 -16.65 12.27
CA GLU A 29 4.54 -17.34 13.50
C GLU A 29 5.89 -16.83 14.01
N ASN A 30 6.78 -16.45 13.10
CA ASN A 30 8.07 -15.86 13.42
C ASN A 30 8.01 -14.33 13.64
N ASN A 31 6.82 -13.72 13.65
CA ASN A 31 6.64 -12.27 13.77
C ASN A 31 7.45 -11.45 12.76
N ILE A 32 7.56 -11.95 11.52
CA ILE A 32 8.25 -11.28 10.44
C ILE A 32 7.33 -10.25 9.79
N ILE A 33 6.06 -10.64 9.56
CA ILE A 33 5.04 -9.78 8.98
C ILE A 33 3.85 -9.66 9.93
N ASN A 34 3.20 -8.50 9.90
CA ASN A 34 1.98 -8.25 10.68
C ASN A 34 0.88 -7.55 9.88
N GLY A 35 0.96 -7.60 8.55
CA GLY A 35 -0.07 -7.12 7.63
C GLY A 35 0.16 -7.65 6.22
N ALA A 36 -0.81 -7.40 5.33
CA ALA A 36 -0.70 -7.75 3.92
C ALA A 36 -1.41 -6.75 3.01
N THR A 37 -0.90 -6.60 1.78
CA THR A 37 -1.52 -5.79 0.74
C THR A 37 -1.72 -6.60 -0.53
N SER A 38 -2.76 -6.24 -1.29
CA SER A 38 -2.98 -6.72 -2.64
C SER A 38 -3.17 -5.55 -3.62
N ASN A 39 -3.07 -5.87 -4.88
CA ASN A 39 -3.39 -4.99 -6.00
C ASN A 39 -3.64 -5.83 -7.26
N PRO A 40 -4.16 -5.26 -8.36
CA PRO A 40 -4.43 -6.03 -9.57
C PRO A 40 -3.22 -6.79 -10.12
N ALA A 41 -2.00 -6.23 -10.06
CA ALA A 41 -0.82 -6.91 -10.57
C ALA A 41 -0.44 -8.17 -9.75
N ILE A 42 -0.68 -8.15 -8.44
CA ILE A 42 -0.49 -9.30 -7.55
C ILE A 42 -1.48 -10.40 -7.93
N PHE A 43 -2.77 -10.09 -8.03
CA PHE A 43 -3.78 -11.08 -8.40
C PHE A 43 -3.59 -11.62 -9.81
N LYS A 44 -3.14 -10.79 -10.78
CA LYS A 44 -2.76 -11.26 -12.12
C LYS A 44 -1.71 -12.38 -12.05
N THR A 45 -0.68 -12.19 -11.24
CA THR A 45 0.37 -13.19 -11.03
C THR A 45 -0.15 -14.41 -10.27
N ALA A 46 -0.92 -14.19 -9.20
CA ALA A 46 -1.46 -15.25 -8.36
C ALA A 46 -2.37 -16.18 -9.14
N PHE A 47 -3.34 -15.66 -9.89
CA PHE A 47 -4.34 -16.46 -10.61
C PHE A 47 -3.76 -17.27 -11.78
N ALA A 48 -2.57 -16.91 -12.25
CA ALA A 48 -1.83 -17.75 -13.21
C ALA A 48 -1.20 -19.01 -12.55
N SER A 49 -1.22 -19.12 -11.21
CA SER A 49 -0.63 -20.25 -10.51
C SER A 49 -1.53 -21.50 -10.59
N PRO A 50 -0.95 -22.72 -10.45
CA PRO A 50 -1.71 -23.97 -10.44
C PRO A 50 -2.80 -24.05 -9.37
N ALA A 51 -2.69 -23.28 -8.29
CA ALA A 51 -3.65 -23.27 -7.18
C ALA A 51 -5.09 -22.90 -7.60
N TYR A 52 -5.24 -22.13 -8.67
CA TYR A 52 -6.55 -21.65 -9.15
C TYR A 52 -7.07 -22.39 -10.37
N LYS A 53 -6.22 -23.16 -11.06
CA LYS A 53 -6.54 -23.81 -12.33
C LYS A 53 -7.86 -24.58 -12.30
N LYS A 54 -8.03 -25.47 -11.33
CA LYS A 54 -9.25 -26.29 -11.21
C LYS A 54 -10.50 -25.42 -10.96
N ILE A 55 -10.38 -24.36 -10.14
CA ILE A 55 -11.52 -23.48 -9.84
C ILE A 55 -11.93 -22.71 -11.09
N ILE A 56 -10.96 -22.17 -11.81
CA ILE A 56 -11.19 -21.43 -13.06
C ILE A 56 -11.85 -22.34 -14.10
N GLU A 57 -11.31 -23.54 -14.33
CA GLU A 57 -11.83 -24.49 -15.32
C GLU A 57 -13.27 -24.95 -15.00
N THR A 58 -13.61 -25.14 -13.72
CA THR A 58 -14.97 -25.53 -13.31
C THR A 58 -15.95 -24.35 -13.26
N SER A 59 -15.48 -23.12 -13.40
CA SER A 59 -16.27 -21.88 -13.32
C SER A 59 -16.47 -21.20 -14.66
N ASN A 60 -16.16 -21.86 -15.77
CA ASN A 60 -16.12 -21.33 -17.13
C ASN A 60 -17.43 -20.68 -17.66
N LYS A 61 -18.52 -20.78 -16.94
CA LYS A 61 -19.81 -20.13 -17.26
C LYS A 61 -20.05 -18.82 -16.49
N ARG A 62 -19.13 -18.39 -15.65
CA ARG A 62 -19.26 -17.16 -14.86
C ARG A 62 -18.72 -15.98 -15.66
N HIS A 63 -19.27 -14.80 -15.38
CA HIS A 63 -18.67 -13.56 -15.87
C HIS A 63 -17.26 -13.40 -15.24
N PRO A 64 -16.23 -12.98 -16.00
CA PRO A 64 -14.87 -12.83 -15.50
C PRO A 64 -14.77 -12.03 -14.21
N LYS A 65 -15.50 -10.92 -14.07
CA LYS A 65 -15.51 -10.12 -12.85
C LYS A 65 -16.06 -10.89 -11.64
N ASP A 66 -17.12 -11.68 -11.82
CA ASP A 66 -17.68 -12.50 -10.72
C ASP A 66 -16.67 -13.54 -10.26
N LEU A 67 -15.96 -14.15 -11.21
CA LEU A 67 -14.92 -15.13 -10.90
C LEU A 67 -13.72 -14.49 -10.19
N TYR A 68 -13.26 -13.35 -10.69
CA TYR A 68 -12.22 -12.55 -10.04
C TYR A 68 -12.59 -12.27 -8.58
N GLU A 69 -13.80 -11.76 -8.35
CA GLU A 69 -14.25 -11.40 -7.01
C GLU A 69 -14.32 -12.61 -6.08
N ILE A 70 -14.82 -13.74 -6.55
CA ILE A 70 -14.84 -14.99 -5.77
C ILE A 70 -13.42 -15.38 -5.35
N LEU A 71 -12.46 -15.35 -6.28
CA LEU A 71 -11.09 -15.75 -5.99
C LEU A 71 -10.42 -14.74 -5.05
N ALA A 72 -10.47 -13.46 -5.38
CA ALA A 72 -9.82 -12.39 -4.64
C ALA A 72 -10.40 -12.27 -3.21
N THR A 73 -11.72 -12.20 -3.07
CA THR A 73 -12.35 -12.01 -1.76
C THR A 73 -12.17 -13.22 -0.85
N GLN A 74 -12.12 -14.45 -1.40
CA GLN A 74 -11.77 -15.63 -0.62
C GLN A 74 -10.34 -15.55 -0.08
N ASP A 75 -9.37 -15.20 -0.90
CA ASP A 75 -7.97 -15.14 -0.47
C ASP A 75 -7.72 -13.99 0.50
N ILE A 76 -8.38 -12.85 0.32
CA ILE A 76 -8.38 -11.76 1.31
C ILE A 76 -9.01 -12.22 2.63
N LYS A 77 -10.13 -12.95 2.60
CA LYS A 77 -10.77 -13.48 3.80
C LYS A 77 -9.88 -14.49 4.53
N ILE A 78 -9.24 -15.39 3.80
CA ILE A 78 -8.26 -16.34 4.37
C ILE A 78 -7.12 -15.58 5.05
N THR A 79 -6.57 -14.57 4.37
CA THR A 79 -5.50 -13.73 4.92
C THR A 79 -5.95 -12.99 6.17
N ALA A 80 -7.13 -12.36 6.14
CA ALA A 80 -7.72 -11.68 7.28
C ALA A 80 -7.91 -12.62 8.50
N CYS A 81 -8.44 -13.83 8.26
CA CYS A 81 -8.60 -14.83 9.31
C CYS A 81 -7.27 -15.21 9.97
N LYS A 82 -6.21 -15.42 9.17
CA LYS A 82 -4.88 -15.76 9.69
C LYS A 82 -4.27 -14.65 10.53
N MET A 83 -4.55 -13.40 10.19
CA MET A 83 -4.03 -12.21 10.87
C MET A 83 -4.93 -11.71 12.01
N LEU A 84 -6.07 -12.35 12.27
CA LEU A 84 -7.04 -11.86 13.26
C LEU A 84 -6.44 -11.79 14.68
N ARG A 85 -5.48 -12.67 15.01
CA ARG A 85 -4.78 -12.61 16.29
C ARG A 85 -3.92 -11.34 16.43
N ASN A 86 -3.19 -10.98 15.40
CA ASN A 86 -2.40 -9.74 15.37
C ASN A 86 -3.33 -8.53 15.54
N TYR A 87 -4.41 -8.50 14.77
CA TYR A 87 -5.43 -7.44 14.86
C TYR A 87 -6.03 -7.31 16.26
N ALA A 88 -6.44 -8.41 16.88
CA ALA A 88 -7.01 -8.42 18.23
C ALA A 88 -6.02 -7.95 19.30
N ASN A 89 -4.73 -8.16 19.08
CA ASN A 89 -3.66 -7.70 19.98
C ASN A 89 -3.18 -6.25 19.70
N GLY A 90 -3.77 -5.56 18.71
CA GLY A 90 -3.33 -4.22 18.32
C GLY A 90 -2.00 -4.19 17.56
N ASP A 91 -1.56 -5.34 17.04
CA ASP A 91 -0.35 -5.50 16.23
C ASP A 91 -0.72 -5.55 14.74
N ASP A 92 -1.28 -4.46 14.23
CA ASP A 92 -1.83 -4.31 12.88
C ASP A 92 -2.81 -5.44 12.50
N GLY A 93 -2.36 -6.48 11.83
CA GLY A 93 -3.19 -7.61 11.39
C GLY A 93 -4.14 -7.28 10.24
N PHE A 94 -3.90 -6.19 9.51
CA PHE A 94 -4.74 -5.76 8.41
C PHE A 94 -4.35 -6.41 7.08
N VAL A 95 -5.35 -6.55 6.21
CA VAL A 95 -5.17 -6.89 4.80
C VAL A 95 -5.99 -5.95 3.92
N SER A 96 -5.39 -5.48 2.81
CA SER A 96 -6.05 -4.55 1.90
C SER A 96 -6.51 -5.23 0.61
N ILE A 97 -7.73 -4.89 0.15
CA ILE A 97 -8.24 -5.16 -1.20
C ILE A 97 -8.57 -3.86 -1.92
N GLU A 98 -8.19 -3.77 -3.18
CA GLU A 98 -8.42 -2.59 -4.01
C GLU A 98 -9.78 -2.66 -4.71
N VAL A 99 -10.47 -1.52 -4.80
CA VAL A 99 -11.68 -1.35 -5.62
C VAL A 99 -11.33 -1.53 -7.10
N ASP A 100 -12.33 -1.80 -7.94
CA ASP A 100 -12.15 -1.88 -9.39
C ASP A 100 -11.50 -0.60 -9.93
N PRO A 101 -10.30 -0.68 -10.53
CA PRO A 101 -9.59 0.52 -11.00
C PRO A 101 -10.33 1.23 -12.16
N ASN A 102 -11.25 0.56 -12.85
CA ASN A 102 -12.08 1.18 -13.88
C ASN A 102 -13.11 2.16 -13.31
N LEU A 103 -13.33 2.18 -11.99
CA LEU A 103 -14.20 3.14 -11.30
C LEU A 103 -13.45 4.43 -10.91
N SER A 104 -12.19 4.60 -11.32
CA SER A 104 -11.34 5.71 -10.89
C SER A 104 -11.90 7.10 -11.18
N ASP A 105 -12.83 7.25 -12.10
CA ASP A 105 -13.48 8.51 -12.46
C ASP A 105 -14.89 8.67 -11.85
N ASP A 106 -15.44 7.62 -11.21
CA ASP A 106 -16.77 7.61 -10.59
C ASP A 106 -16.68 7.44 -9.07
N THR A 107 -16.85 8.53 -8.33
CA THR A 107 -16.78 8.53 -6.86
C THR A 107 -17.92 7.72 -6.23
N ALA A 108 -19.15 7.83 -6.76
CA ALA A 108 -20.30 7.12 -6.21
C ALA A 108 -20.14 5.60 -6.39
N ALA A 109 -19.76 5.16 -7.59
CA ALA A 109 -19.48 3.76 -7.85
C ALA A 109 -18.30 3.23 -7.02
N THR A 110 -17.25 4.02 -6.79
CA THR A 110 -16.13 3.67 -5.90
C THR A 110 -16.60 3.45 -4.46
N ILE A 111 -17.48 4.29 -3.93
CA ILE A 111 -18.07 4.16 -2.60
C ILE A 111 -18.90 2.88 -2.50
N GLU A 112 -19.81 2.66 -3.44
CA GLU A 112 -20.66 1.46 -3.47
C GLU A 112 -19.84 0.18 -3.55
N GLU A 113 -18.84 0.14 -4.42
CA GLU A 113 -17.92 -0.99 -4.56
C GLU A 113 -17.16 -1.25 -3.25
N GLY A 114 -16.61 -0.21 -2.63
CA GLY A 114 -15.88 -0.34 -1.36
C GLY A 114 -16.75 -0.93 -0.25
N ILE A 115 -17.98 -0.44 -0.09
CA ILE A 115 -18.95 -0.95 0.89
C ILE A 115 -19.31 -2.41 0.56
N ARG A 116 -19.55 -2.71 -0.70
CA ARG A 116 -19.93 -4.04 -1.18
C ARG A 116 -18.82 -5.06 -0.91
N LEU A 117 -17.58 -4.75 -1.27
CA LEU A 117 -16.43 -5.62 -1.02
C LEU A 117 -16.20 -5.86 0.48
N TYR A 118 -16.29 -4.81 1.29
CA TYR A 118 -16.14 -4.93 2.74
C TYR A 118 -17.19 -5.87 3.35
N ASN A 119 -18.47 -5.70 2.96
CA ASN A 119 -19.56 -6.54 3.42
C ASN A 119 -19.44 -7.98 2.92
N LEU A 120 -19.00 -8.19 1.68
CA LEU A 120 -18.80 -9.51 1.09
C LEU A 120 -17.72 -10.31 1.80
N ILE A 121 -16.60 -9.66 2.13
CA ILE A 121 -15.49 -10.29 2.87
C ILE A 121 -15.88 -10.49 4.33
N SER A 122 -16.58 -9.53 4.94
CA SER A 122 -17.12 -9.60 6.30
C SER A 122 -16.07 -9.94 7.36
N MET A 123 -14.96 -9.18 7.36
CA MET A 123 -13.86 -9.31 8.34
C MET A 123 -13.47 -7.93 8.87
N PRO A 124 -13.25 -7.76 10.20
CA PRO A 124 -13.01 -6.46 10.81
C PRO A 124 -11.65 -5.84 10.45
N ASN A 125 -10.70 -6.67 10.05
CA ASN A 125 -9.32 -6.30 9.73
C ASN A 125 -9.05 -6.19 8.22
N VAL A 126 -10.09 -5.90 7.43
CA VAL A 126 -9.96 -5.59 6.01
C VAL A 126 -9.95 -4.08 5.80
N MET A 127 -9.02 -3.61 4.99
CA MET A 127 -8.97 -2.24 4.49
C MET A 127 -9.40 -2.19 3.04
N ILE A 128 -10.26 -1.25 2.70
CA ILE A 128 -10.57 -0.95 1.29
C ILE A 128 -9.49 -0.01 0.75
N LYS A 129 -8.84 -0.44 -0.33
CA LYS A 129 -7.76 0.30 -0.97
C LYS A 129 -8.32 1.14 -2.12
N ILE A 130 -8.04 2.46 -2.07
CA ILE A 130 -8.61 3.45 -3.00
C ILE A 130 -7.47 4.33 -3.53
N PRO A 131 -7.37 4.55 -4.85
CA PRO A 131 -6.45 5.52 -5.42
C PRO A 131 -6.69 6.94 -4.88
N ALA A 132 -5.61 7.70 -4.66
CA ALA A 132 -5.64 9.04 -4.09
C ALA A 132 -6.15 10.11 -5.07
N THR A 133 -7.22 9.83 -5.76
CA THR A 133 -8.00 10.72 -6.62
C THR A 133 -9.45 10.82 -6.16
N LYS A 134 -9.82 10.16 -5.04
CA LYS A 134 -11.19 9.99 -4.56
C LYS A 134 -11.32 10.26 -3.06
N ASP A 135 -11.02 11.49 -2.66
CA ASP A 135 -11.01 11.92 -1.25
C ASP A 135 -12.38 11.72 -0.59
N GLU A 136 -13.49 12.04 -1.29
CA GLU A 136 -14.85 11.83 -0.81
C GLU A 136 -15.18 10.35 -0.54
N ALA A 137 -14.67 9.43 -1.38
CA ALA A 137 -14.86 8.00 -1.13
C ALA A 137 -14.14 7.55 0.15
N MET A 138 -12.93 8.05 0.39
CA MET A 138 -12.16 7.76 1.61
C MET A 138 -12.90 8.26 2.86
N SER A 139 -13.35 9.52 2.85
CA SER A 139 -14.12 10.13 3.94
C SER A 139 -15.41 9.34 4.23
N THR A 140 -16.15 8.97 3.19
CA THR A 140 -17.42 8.25 3.32
C THR A 140 -17.24 6.84 3.89
N LEU A 141 -16.23 6.10 3.48
CA LEU A 141 -15.93 4.77 4.02
C LEU A 141 -15.49 4.84 5.48
N MET A 142 -14.60 5.77 5.82
CA MET A 142 -14.19 6.02 7.21
C MET A 142 -15.38 6.37 8.10
N ALA A 143 -16.29 7.23 7.62
CA ALA A 143 -17.52 7.60 8.34
C ALA A 143 -18.49 6.42 8.60
N ARG A 144 -18.32 5.31 7.87
CA ARG A 144 -19.05 4.04 8.05
C ARG A 144 -18.28 2.99 8.88
N GLY A 145 -17.13 3.35 9.43
CA GLY A 145 -16.28 2.43 10.21
C GLY A 145 -15.43 1.49 9.37
N ILE A 146 -15.31 1.73 8.06
CA ILE A 146 -14.50 0.93 7.16
C ILE A 146 -13.09 1.52 7.11
N SER A 147 -12.09 0.72 7.46
CA SER A 147 -10.68 1.11 7.36
C SER A 147 -10.25 1.28 5.90
N VAL A 148 -9.42 2.29 5.62
CA VAL A 148 -9.05 2.69 4.25
C VAL A 148 -7.54 2.70 4.06
N ASN A 149 -7.10 2.21 2.88
CA ASN A 149 -5.74 2.32 2.38
C ASN A 149 -5.74 3.27 1.17
N ALA A 150 -5.31 4.52 1.37
CA ALA A 150 -5.12 5.46 0.27
C ALA A 150 -3.87 5.08 -0.53
N THR A 151 -4.01 4.80 -1.82
CA THR A 151 -2.91 4.29 -2.65
C THR A 151 -2.55 5.20 -3.82
N LEU A 152 -1.44 4.88 -4.51
CA LEU A 152 -0.87 5.70 -5.58
C LEU A 152 -0.53 7.13 -5.12
N ILE A 153 0.02 7.21 -3.91
CA ILE A 153 0.49 8.48 -3.35
C ILE A 153 1.91 8.75 -3.84
N PHE A 154 2.09 9.86 -4.50
CA PHE A 154 3.38 10.36 -4.99
C PHE A 154 3.69 11.77 -4.51
N SER A 155 2.67 12.62 -4.31
CA SER A 155 2.88 14.04 -4.01
C SER A 155 2.42 14.43 -2.60
N PRO A 156 3.03 15.48 -2.01
CA PRO A 156 2.57 16.07 -0.76
C PRO A 156 1.12 16.58 -0.81
N ASP A 157 0.65 17.06 -1.95
CA ASP A 157 -0.72 17.58 -2.08
C ASP A 157 -1.76 16.45 -2.03
N GLN A 158 -1.47 15.27 -2.64
CA GLN A 158 -2.33 14.10 -2.46
C GLN A 158 -2.46 13.72 -0.97
N VAL A 159 -1.35 13.79 -0.24
CA VAL A 159 -1.34 13.45 1.20
C VAL A 159 -2.22 14.40 2.01
N LYS A 160 -2.14 15.71 1.76
CA LYS A 160 -2.98 16.72 2.45
C LYS A 160 -4.45 16.43 2.24
N ASN A 161 -4.86 16.14 1.00
CA ASN A 161 -6.24 15.80 0.67
C ASN A 161 -6.68 14.52 1.40
N CYS A 162 -5.87 13.46 1.37
CA CYS A 162 -6.18 12.22 2.10
C CYS A 162 -6.30 12.44 3.61
N LEU A 163 -5.43 13.25 4.21
CA LEU A 163 -5.47 13.55 5.65
C LEU A 163 -6.73 14.30 6.04
N GLU A 164 -7.16 15.30 5.27
CA GLU A 164 -8.43 15.99 5.52
C GLU A 164 -9.63 15.04 5.33
N ALA A 165 -9.63 14.19 4.30
CA ALA A 165 -10.68 13.20 4.10
C ALA A 165 -10.75 12.20 5.28
N PHE A 166 -9.63 11.71 5.76
CA PHE A 166 -9.57 10.81 6.92
C PHE A 166 -10.03 11.49 8.20
N LYS A 167 -9.65 12.74 8.41
CA LYS A 167 -10.09 13.56 9.55
C LYS A 167 -11.62 13.77 9.54
N GLU A 168 -12.19 14.15 8.39
CA GLU A 168 -13.63 14.32 8.22
C GLU A 168 -14.39 13.00 8.45
N GLY A 169 -13.94 11.92 7.82
CA GLY A 169 -14.53 10.60 7.99
C GLY A 169 -14.45 10.09 9.43
N SER A 170 -13.30 10.26 10.09
CA SER A 170 -13.11 9.90 11.50
C SER A 170 -14.02 10.71 12.43
N LYS A 171 -14.14 12.02 12.19
CA LYS A 171 -15.05 12.90 12.95
C LYS A 171 -16.52 12.49 12.77
N ALA A 172 -16.93 12.20 11.55
CA ALA A 172 -18.28 11.73 11.25
C ALA A 172 -18.57 10.37 11.90
N TYR A 173 -17.60 9.45 11.92
CA TYR A 173 -17.73 8.18 12.62
C TYR A 173 -17.89 8.38 14.13
N ALA A 174 -16.98 9.13 14.76
CA ALA A 174 -17.02 9.40 16.20
C ALA A 174 -18.31 10.09 16.67
N SER A 175 -18.94 10.91 15.81
CA SER A 175 -20.21 11.56 16.13
C SER A 175 -21.40 10.59 16.18
N ARG A 176 -21.30 9.42 15.56
CA ARG A 176 -22.38 8.42 15.47
C ARG A 176 -22.17 7.23 16.39
N PHE A 177 -20.93 6.89 16.68
CA PHE A 177 -20.57 5.70 17.42
C PHE A 177 -19.70 6.09 18.63
N ILE A 178 -20.28 6.00 19.82
CA ILE A 178 -19.61 6.31 21.08
C ILE A 178 -18.89 5.04 21.58
N ASP A 179 -17.68 5.20 22.11
CA ASP A 179 -16.87 4.13 22.70
C ASP A 179 -16.54 2.96 21.77
N THR A 180 -16.40 3.24 20.47
CA THR A 180 -16.01 2.25 19.48
C THR A 180 -14.58 2.49 18.97
N THR A 181 -13.94 1.40 18.52
CA THR A 181 -12.62 1.51 17.89
C THR A 181 -12.69 2.30 16.59
N MET A 182 -11.88 3.34 16.48
CA MET A 182 -11.79 4.16 15.27
C MET A 182 -11.31 3.34 14.07
N PRO A 183 -11.93 3.50 12.88
CA PRO A 183 -11.41 2.92 11.66
C PRO A 183 -10.00 3.44 11.41
N LYS A 184 -9.13 2.57 10.88
CA LYS A 184 -7.73 2.91 10.60
C LYS A 184 -7.56 3.39 9.17
N GLY A 185 -6.67 4.36 8.99
CA GLY A 185 -6.21 4.85 7.70
C GLY A 185 -4.74 4.53 7.50
N VAL A 186 -4.37 4.14 6.29
CA VAL A 186 -2.96 4.13 5.87
C VAL A 186 -2.81 4.90 4.56
N ILE A 187 -1.71 5.63 4.44
CA ILE A 187 -1.36 6.40 3.25
C ILE A 187 -0.18 5.70 2.58
N SER A 188 -0.44 5.02 1.48
CA SER A 188 0.52 4.20 0.74
C SER A 188 1.36 5.04 -0.21
N VAL A 189 2.52 5.48 0.29
CA VAL A 189 3.50 6.32 -0.42
C VAL A 189 4.37 5.43 -1.31
N PHE A 190 4.37 5.68 -2.60
CA PHE A 190 5.14 4.91 -3.57
C PHE A 190 6.57 5.45 -3.67
N VAL A 191 7.55 4.56 -3.56
CA VAL A 191 8.96 4.93 -3.37
C VAL A 191 9.79 4.67 -4.62
N SER A 192 10.07 3.42 -4.97
CA SER A 192 11.05 3.05 -5.99
C SER A 192 10.74 3.56 -7.41
N ARG A 193 9.52 3.99 -7.66
CA ARG A 193 9.14 4.50 -8.99
C ARG A 193 9.81 5.83 -9.33
N PHE A 194 10.12 6.66 -8.32
CA PHE A 194 10.88 7.90 -8.51
C PHE A 194 12.28 7.61 -9.04
N ASP A 195 12.99 6.73 -8.36
CA ASP A 195 14.37 6.42 -8.70
C ASP A 195 14.45 5.71 -10.06
N ARG A 196 13.53 4.78 -10.33
CA ARG A 196 13.44 4.16 -11.67
C ARG A 196 13.19 5.15 -12.82
N LYS A 197 12.49 6.26 -12.55
CA LYS A 197 12.22 7.30 -13.54
C LYS A 197 13.37 8.29 -13.66
N LEU A 198 14.08 8.56 -12.57
CA LEU A 198 14.99 9.69 -12.48
C LEU A 198 16.47 9.31 -12.39
N ASP A 199 16.84 8.11 -11.96
CA ASP A 199 18.23 7.75 -11.69
C ASP A 199 19.16 7.91 -12.89
N GLU A 200 18.70 7.61 -14.10
CA GLU A 200 19.48 7.84 -15.32
C GLU A 200 19.77 9.33 -15.54
N VAL A 201 18.75 10.17 -15.35
CA VAL A 201 18.88 11.64 -15.48
C VAL A 201 19.73 12.21 -14.35
N MET A 202 19.56 11.71 -13.13
CA MET A 202 20.35 12.10 -11.95
C MET A 202 21.83 11.75 -12.14
N ALA A 203 22.13 10.54 -12.59
CA ALA A 203 23.50 10.10 -12.87
C ALA A 203 24.18 10.95 -13.98
N ALA A 204 23.45 11.25 -15.06
CA ALA A 204 23.97 12.10 -16.14
C ALA A 204 24.32 13.52 -15.67
N LYS A 205 23.68 14.00 -14.60
CA LYS A 205 23.97 15.30 -13.96
C LYS A 205 24.91 15.20 -12.76
N SER A 206 25.53 14.03 -12.53
CA SER A 206 26.39 13.74 -11.36
C SER A 206 25.68 13.97 -10.02
N LEU A 207 24.38 13.73 -9.96
CA LEU A 207 23.55 13.83 -8.75
C LEU A 207 23.39 12.42 -8.12
N PRO A 208 23.13 12.34 -6.80
CA PRO A 208 22.90 11.08 -6.12
C PRO A 208 21.70 10.30 -6.69
N THR A 209 21.89 9.00 -6.96
CA THR A 209 20.85 8.07 -7.42
C THR A 209 20.25 7.28 -6.25
N GLY A 210 19.05 6.69 -6.44
CA GLY A 210 18.39 5.88 -5.41
C GLY A 210 17.88 6.69 -4.22
N GLN A 211 17.77 8.01 -4.32
CA GLN A 211 17.49 8.91 -3.19
C GLN A 211 16.18 9.71 -3.34
N VAL A 212 15.70 9.92 -4.56
CA VAL A 212 14.53 10.79 -4.78
C VAL A 212 13.29 10.19 -4.12
N GLY A 213 13.10 8.88 -4.27
CA GLY A 213 12.00 8.17 -3.62
C GLY A 213 12.08 8.22 -2.10
N ILE A 214 13.27 8.05 -1.52
CA ILE A 214 13.52 8.13 -0.07
C ILE A 214 13.21 9.54 0.46
N MET A 215 13.74 10.58 -0.17
CA MET A 215 13.55 11.97 0.29
C MET A 215 12.09 12.41 0.16
N ASN A 216 11.41 12.00 -0.90
CA ASN A 216 9.96 12.25 -1.04
C ASN A 216 9.15 11.50 0.04
N ALA A 217 9.47 10.23 0.29
CA ALA A 217 8.83 9.43 1.33
C ALA A 217 9.04 10.03 2.73
N ALA A 218 10.24 10.52 3.02
CA ALA A 218 10.55 11.21 4.28
C ALA A 218 9.78 12.53 4.42
N ASN A 219 9.67 13.32 3.34
CA ASN A 219 8.85 14.53 3.34
C ASN A 219 7.39 14.25 3.66
N ILE A 220 6.83 13.24 3.02
CA ILE A 220 5.44 12.81 3.23
C ILE A 220 5.25 12.25 4.65
N TYR A 221 6.20 11.48 5.16
CA TYR A 221 6.14 10.99 6.53
C TYR A 221 6.05 12.15 7.53
N HIS A 222 6.88 13.18 7.40
CA HIS A 222 6.78 14.37 8.24
C HIS A 222 5.40 15.04 8.17
N LEU A 223 4.82 15.16 6.97
CA LEU A 223 3.49 15.75 6.82
C LEU A 223 2.40 14.94 7.56
N ILE A 224 2.47 13.62 7.52
CA ILE A 224 1.50 12.74 8.19
C ILE A 224 1.66 12.81 9.70
N GLU A 225 2.90 12.72 10.22
CA GLU A 225 3.17 12.79 11.65
C GLU A 225 2.82 14.19 12.22
N ASP A 226 3.17 15.28 11.52
CA ASP A 226 2.82 16.64 11.93
C ASP A 226 1.30 16.90 11.96
N PHE A 227 0.54 16.24 11.09
CA PHE A 227 -0.92 16.38 11.06
C PHE A 227 -1.59 15.74 12.29
N GLY A 228 -0.99 14.68 12.84
CA GLY A 228 -1.30 14.13 14.15
C GLY A 228 -2.60 13.34 14.27
N LEU A 229 -3.05 12.65 13.21
CA LEU A 229 -4.18 11.72 13.30
C LEU A 229 -3.71 10.37 13.87
N GLU A 230 -4.11 10.04 15.10
CA GLU A 230 -3.68 8.81 15.81
C GLU A 230 -4.12 7.51 15.13
N ASN A 231 -5.17 7.56 14.31
CA ASN A 231 -5.68 6.41 13.59
C ASN A 231 -5.17 6.31 12.15
N VAL A 232 -4.19 7.14 11.76
CA VAL A 232 -3.61 7.16 10.40
C VAL A 232 -2.11 6.98 10.49
N ARG A 233 -1.55 6.10 9.63
CA ARG A 233 -0.11 5.84 9.56
C ARG A 233 0.42 5.94 8.14
N THR A 234 1.70 6.29 8.03
CA THR A 234 2.44 6.19 6.76
C THR A 234 2.71 4.73 6.42
N LEU A 235 2.38 4.33 5.19
CA LEU A 235 2.74 3.05 4.61
C LEU A 235 3.64 3.29 3.39
N PHE A 236 4.87 2.81 3.43
CA PHE A 236 5.78 2.85 2.27
C PHE A 236 5.51 1.66 1.36
N ALA A 237 5.15 1.94 0.11
CA ALA A 237 4.79 0.97 -0.90
C ALA A 237 5.73 1.04 -2.11
N SER A 238 5.67 0.01 -2.98
CA SER A 238 6.59 -0.08 -4.12
C SER A 238 8.06 -0.03 -3.66
N THR A 239 8.40 -0.84 -2.66
CA THR A 239 9.72 -0.87 -2.02
C THR A 239 10.62 -2.00 -2.53
N GLY A 240 10.18 -2.75 -3.52
CA GLY A 240 11.01 -3.72 -4.23
C GLY A 240 12.02 -3.04 -5.15
N VAL A 241 13.27 -3.48 -5.08
CA VAL A 241 14.34 -3.05 -5.99
C VAL A 241 14.20 -3.78 -7.33
N LYS A 242 14.29 -3.05 -8.43
CA LYS A 242 14.37 -3.59 -9.79
C LYS A 242 15.69 -3.16 -10.43
N GLY A 243 16.53 -4.11 -10.80
CA GLY A 243 17.88 -3.85 -11.32
C GLY A 243 18.96 -4.18 -10.30
N GLY A 244 20.24 -4.16 -10.71
CA GLY A 244 21.36 -4.72 -9.94
C GLY A 244 22.20 -3.74 -9.12
N SER A 245 21.87 -2.45 -9.06
CA SER A 245 22.71 -1.44 -8.41
C SER A 245 22.46 -1.28 -6.90
N LEU A 246 21.27 -1.62 -6.41
CA LEU A 246 20.88 -1.52 -5.00
C LEU A 246 20.62 -2.90 -4.40
N ARG A 247 20.82 -3.03 -3.08
CA ARG A 247 20.38 -4.24 -2.34
C ARG A 247 18.89 -4.49 -2.53
N GLY A 248 18.45 -5.75 -2.58
CA GLY A 248 17.05 -6.10 -2.77
C GLY A 248 16.09 -5.54 -1.71
N ASP A 249 16.58 -5.29 -0.50
CA ASP A 249 15.84 -4.75 0.65
C ASP A 249 16.14 -3.26 0.95
N TYR A 250 16.82 -2.56 0.03
CA TYR A 250 17.30 -1.19 0.22
C TYR A 250 16.23 -0.25 0.76
N TYR A 251 15.09 -0.14 0.07
CA TYR A 251 14.02 0.80 0.47
C TYR A 251 13.36 0.42 1.79
N VAL A 252 13.30 -0.86 2.12
CA VAL A 252 12.76 -1.30 3.42
C VAL A 252 13.68 -0.81 4.53
N ARG A 253 15.01 -0.97 4.38
CA ARG A 253 15.99 -0.55 5.39
C ARG A 253 16.07 0.96 5.55
N GLU A 254 16.07 1.71 4.46
CA GLU A 254 16.17 3.17 4.51
C GLU A 254 14.92 3.85 5.05
N LEU A 255 13.75 3.18 5.01
CA LEU A 255 12.46 3.70 5.43
C LEU A 255 11.93 3.06 6.73
N MET A 256 12.80 2.44 7.53
CA MET A 256 12.43 1.94 8.86
C MET A 256 12.25 3.10 9.86
N TYR A 257 11.27 3.94 9.63
CA TYR A 257 10.95 5.06 10.51
C TYR A 257 10.00 4.65 11.64
N LYS A 258 10.06 5.38 12.75
CA LYS A 258 9.16 5.16 13.88
C LYS A 258 7.70 5.21 13.44
N ASN A 259 6.87 4.30 13.96
CA ASN A 259 5.43 4.23 13.68
C ASN A 259 5.04 4.09 12.18
N SER A 260 5.99 3.72 11.31
CA SER A 260 5.72 3.51 9.90
C SER A 260 5.41 2.05 9.57
N ILE A 261 4.82 1.85 8.40
CA ILE A 261 4.57 0.55 7.79
C ILE A 261 5.37 0.50 6.49
N ASN A 262 5.91 -0.66 6.16
CA ASN A 262 6.47 -0.92 4.83
C ASN A 262 5.80 -2.17 4.26
N THR A 263 5.19 -2.06 3.08
CA THR A 263 4.68 -3.24 2.38
C THR A 263 5.65 -3.62 1.26
N ALA A 264 6.18 -4.82 1.35
CA ALA A 264 7.26 -5.28 0.50
C ALA A 264 6.91 -6.57 -0.25
N PRO A 265 7.41 -6.75 -1.50
CA PRO A 265 7.32 -8.02 -2.20
C PRO A 265 7.98 -9.15 -1.40
N LEU A 266 7.51 -10.39 -1.59
CA LEU A 266 8.00 -11.55 -0.84
C LEU A 266 9.53 -11.73 -0.95
N GLU A 267 10.10 -11.55 -2.14
CA GLU A 267 11.55 -11.66 -2.34
C GLU A 267 12.34 -10.56 -1.60
N THR A 268 11.77 -9.35 -1.51
CA THR A 268 12.35 -8.26 -0.70
C THR A 268 12.32 -8.60 0.80
N ILE A 269 11.22 -9.20 1.28
CA ILE A 269 11.12 -9.68 2.67
C ILE A 269 12.17 -10.75 2.95
N LYS A 270 12.32 -11.73 2.06
CA LYS A 270 13.36 -12.79 2.17
C LYS A 270 14.77 -12.23 2.23
N GLU A 271 15.05 -11.18 1.48
CA GLU A 271 16.34 -10.50 1.54
C GLU A 271 16.52 -9.73 2.85
N PHE A 272 15.50 -9.01 3.27
CA PHE A 272 15.51 -8.19 4.49
C PHE A 272 15.77 -9.00 5.76
N ILE A 273 15.20 -10.21 5.86
CA ILE A 273 15.34 -11.05 7.07
C ILE A 273 16.68 -11.76 7.21
N LYS A 274 17.55 -11.72 6.19
CA LYS A 274 18.89 -12.33 6.24
C LYS A 274 19.81 -11.63 7.24
N GLU A 275 19.58 -10.35 7.48
CA GLU A 275 20.42 -9.54 8.37
C GLU A 275 19.55 -8.67 9.29
N LYS A 276 20.01 -8.47 10.53
CA LYS A 276 19.37 -7.54 11.45
C LYS A 276 19.30 -6.13 10.84
N ALA A 277 18.19 -5.47 11.02
CA ALA A 277 18.01 -4.08 10.63
C ALA A 277 17.63 -3.23 11.84
N GLU A 278 18.04 -1.97 11.82
CA GLU A 278 17.79 -0.99 12.88
C GLU A 278 16.97 0.16 12.32
N ALA A 279 16.15 0.75 13.18
CA ALA A 279 15.37 1.93 12.83
C ALA A 279 16.27 3.08 12.35
N LYS A 280 15.80 3.82 11.38
CA LYS A 280 16.51 4.97 10.81
C LYS A 280 15.93 6.28 11.34
N ASN A 281 16.81 7.26 11.50
CA ASN A 281 16.38 8.63 11.67
C ASN A 281 15.84 9.19 10.36
N VAL A 282 14.68 9.84 10.43
CA VAL A 282 14.11 10.51 9.27
C VAL A 282 15.00 11.70 8.88
N PRO A 283 15.35 11.89 7.59
CA PRO A 283 16.03 13.10 7.14
C PRO A 283 15.32 14.36 7.62
N SER A 284 16.07 15.38 8.08
CA SER A 284 15.45 16.61 8.56
C SER A 284 14.74 17.38 7.43
N LYS A 285 13.76 18.18 7.78
CA LYS A 285 13.01 19.00 6.81
C LYS A 285 13.95 19.92 6.00
N GLU A 286 15.02 20.41 6.63
CA GLU A 286 16.06 21.23 5.99
C GLU A 286 16.84 20.42 4.95
N ASN A 287 17.24 19.19 5.29
CA ASN A 287 17.95 18.30 4.37
C ASN A 287 17.08 17.93 3.16
N ILE A 288 15.81 17.63 3.41
CA ILE A 288 14.82 17.33 2.36
C ILE A 288 14.63 18.54 1.44
N SER A 289 14.44 19.74 2.02
CA SER A 289 14.28 20.98 1.26
C SER A 289 15.51 21.28 0.40
N SER A 290 16.70 21.14 0.97
CA SER A 290 17.97 21.34 0.25
C SER A 290 18.12 20.35 -0.90
N PHE A 291 17.75 19.07 -0.69
CA PHE A 291 17.80 18.05 -1.74
C PHE A 291 16.88 18.41 -2.92
N PHE A 292 15.63 18.78 -2.66
CA PHE A 292 14.69 19.15 -3.73
C PHE A 292 15.06 20.48 -4.40
N GLN A 293 15.72 21.41 -3.68
CA GLN A 293 16.26 22.61 -4.30
C GLN A 293 17.41 22.29 -5.28
N ILE A 294 18.26 21.32 -4.95
CA ILE A 294 19.32 20.85 -5.87
C ILE A 294 18.69 20.23 -7.13
N ILE A 295 17.66 19.39 -6.99
CA ILE A 295 16.93 18.80 -8.12
C ILE A 295 16.36 19.90 -9.02
N LYS A 296 15.68 20.88 -8.43
CA LYS A 296 15.10 22.02 -9.15
C LYS A 296 16.15 22.84 -9.88
N ASN A 297 17.30 23.13 -9.24
CA ASN A 297 18.40 23.89 -9.86
C ASN A 297 19.03 23.15 -11.04
N ASN A 298 18.83 21.83 -11.11
CA ASN A 298 19.26 20.98 -12.22
C ASN A 298 18.14 20.75 -13.25
N GLU A 299 17.12 21.63 -13.30
CA GLU A 299 16.03 21.63 -14.27
C GLU A 299 15.15 20.36 -14.24
N ILE A 300 15.08 19.67 -13.10
CA ILE A 300 14.15 18.56 -12.89
C ILE A 300 12.91 19.08 -12.14
N ASP A 301 11.79 19.17 -12.83
CA ASP A 301 10.51 19.57 -12.22
C ASP A 301 9.83 18.37 -11.56
N ILE A 302 9.92 18.29 -10.24
CA ILE A 302 9.34 17.21 -9.45
C ILE A 302 7.80 17.15 -9.57
N ASN A 303 7.12 18.29 -9.84
CA ASN A 303 5.67 18.30 -10.00
C ASN A 303 5.22 17.62 -11.29
N VAL A 304 6.02 17.70 -12.35
CA VAL A 304 5.79 16.91 -13.57
C VAL A 304 5.97 15.44 -13.27
N VAL A 305 7.01 15.06 -12.51
CA VAL A 305 7.27 13.68 -12.12
C VAL A 305 6.10 13.10 -11.29
N TYR A 306 5.55 13.86 -10.35
CA TYR A 306 4.37 13.43 -9.58
C TYR A 306 3.17 13.08 -10.47
N LYS A 307 2.85 13.97 -11.42
CA LYS A 307 1.72 13.78 -12.35
C LYS A 307 1.93 12.56 -13.26
N ASP A 308 3.12 12.42 -13.80
CA ASP A 308 3.48 11.29 -14.66
C ASP A 308 3.36 9.96 -13.90
N LEU A 309 3.94 9.89 -12.69
CA LEU A 309 3.92 8.67 -11.89
C LEU A 309 2.50 8.27 -11.47
N LEU A 310 1.63 9.24 -11.17
CA LEU A 310 0.23 8.98 -10.89
C LEU A 310 -0.50 8.45 -12.13
N SER A 311 -0.36 9.12 -13.28
CA SER A 311 -0.95 8.69 -14.55
C SER A 311 -0.50 7.28 -14.93
N ASP A 312 0.79 7.00 -14.85
CA ASP A 312 1.36 5.68 -15.14
C ASP A 312 0.86 4.62 -14.15
N GLY A 313 0.74 4.99 -12.88
CA GLY A 313 0.22 4.10 -11.84
C GLY A 313 -1.22 3.67 -12.09
N LEU A 314 -2.11 4.62 -12.40
CA LEU A 314 -3.52 4.35 -12.72
C LEU A 314 -3.63 3.46 -13.96
N LYS A 315 -2.92 3.79 -15.06
CA LYS A 315 -2.91 2.98 -16.28
C LYS A 315 -2.42 1.55 -16.05
N GLN A 316 -1.38 1.37 -15.22
CA GLN A 316 -0.86 0.04 -14.91
C GLN A 316 -1.88 -0.80 -14.12
N PHE A 317 -2.65 -0.19 -13.20
CA PHE A 317 -3.68 -0.90 -12.44
C PHE A 317 -4.84 -1.31 -13.32
N VAL A 318 -5.35 -0.40 -14.17
CA VAL A 318 -6.38 -0.72 -15.17
C VAL A 318 -5.91 -1.83 -16.10
N SER A 319 -4.71 -1.70 -16.68
CA SER A 319 -4.17 -2.73 -17.59
C SER A 319 -4.02 -4.09 -16.91
N ALA A 320 -3.53 -4.14 -15.67
CA ALA A 320 -3.40 -5.40 -14.94
C ALA A 320 -4.77 -6.03 -14.66
N PHE A 321 -5.77 -5.23 -14.31
CA PHE A 321 -7.13 -5.68 -14.08
C PHE A 321 -7.79 -6.21 -15.35
N ASP A 322 -7.67 -5.48 -16.48
CA ASP A 322 -8.18 -5.91 -17.78
C ASP A 322 -7.54 -7.22 -18.26
N ASP A 323 -6.25 -7.40 -17.99
CA ASP A 323 -5.55 -8.65 -18.31
C ASP A 323 -6.07 -9.82 -17.48
N ILE A 324 -6.44 -9.60 -16.21
CA ILE A 324 -7.12 -10.62 -15.39
C ILE A 324 -8.47 -10.96 -16.02
N MET A 325 -9.28 -9.93 -16.36
CA MET A 325 -10.60 -10.15 -16.97
C MET A 325 -10.54 -10.95 -18.27
N LYS A 326 -9.47 -10.80 -19.04
CA LYS A 326 -9.25 -11.58 -20.30
C LYS A 326 -8.77 -13.01 -20.03
N SER A 327 -8.15 -13.26 -18.87
CA SER A 327 -7.56 -14.55 -18.53
C SER A 327 -8.54 -15.47 -17.79
N LEU A 328 -9.61 -14.93 -17.21
CA LEU A 328 -10.69 -15.64 -16.51
C LEU A 328 -11.89 -15.89 -17.43
#